data_392fb4248a3725b87b8d9db5644e4242
#
_entry.id   392fb4248a3725b87b8d9db5644e4242
#
_cell.length_a   1.000
_cell.length_b   1.000
_cell.length_c   1.000
_cell.angle_alpha   90.00
_cell.angle_beta   90.00
_cell.angle_gamma   90.00
#
_symmetry.space_group_name_H-M   'P 1'
#
loop_
_entity.id
_entity.type
_entity.pdbx_description
1 polymer ?
#
loop_
_entity_poly.entity_id
_entity_poly.type
_entity_poly.pdbx_seq_one_letter_code
_entity_poly.pdbx_strand_id
1 'polypeptide(L)'
;GQADLIVCNCPNSRLGSHFQTRVLKEFHDVFVANTDYFPVHTVQTELQELLNYPILMLSPKSTTSEYLREAFTAHNLKLLPEVELNSNDLLLDLARIGLGIACVPDYMLKENDQLTPLMLKEPLPGRQLILAQHDSLTVSQAAERFIEMFTSIL
;
A
#
# COMPACT_ATOMS: atom_id res chain seq x y z
N GLY A 1 17.76 19.25 2.62
CA GLY A 1 18.16 18.48 3.71
C GLY A 1 17.37 18.60 5.01
N GLN A 2 16.14 18.04 5.04
CA GLN A 2 15.39 17.93 6.31
C GLN A 2 15.47 16.53 6.93
N ALA A 3 15.95 15.54 6.16
CA ALA A 3 16.12 14.18 6.62
C ALA A 3 17.34 13.54 5.94
N ASP A 4 18.08 12.70 6.66
CA ASP A 4 19.22 11.95 6.15
C ASP A 4 18.79 10.70 5.38
N LEU A 5 17.69 10.07 5.83
CA LEU A 5 17.13 8.85 5.30
C LEU A 5 15.63 8.99 5.06
N ILE A 6 15.16 8.30 4.04
CA ILE A 6 13.73 8.20 3.72
C ILE A 6 13.37 6.72 3.65
N VAL A 7 12.30 6.34 4.36
CA VAL A 7 11.66 5.03 4.18
C VAL A 7 10.35 5.27 3.46
N CYS A 8 10.18 4.66 2.29
CA CYS A 8 8.98 4.84 1.48
C CYS A 8 8.66 3.62 0.63
N ASN A 9 7.41 3.56 0.15
CA ASN A 9 6.98 2.54 -0.79
C ASN A 9 7.36 2.93 -2.23
N CYS A 10 7.76 1.94 -3.03
CA CYS A 10 8.01 2.06 -4.46
C CYS A 10 7.07 1.15 -5.27
N PRO A 11 6.67 1.57 -6.50
CA PRO A 11 7.10 2.79 -7.17
C PRO A 11 6.67 4.07 -6.47
N ASN A 12 7.49 5.13 -6.60
CA ASN A 12 7.24 6.44 -6.00
C ASN A 12 7.72 7.53 -6.95
N SER A 13 6.78 8.24 -7.58
CA SER A 13 7.06 9.30 -8.55
C SER A 13 7.84 10.49 -7.99
N ARG A 14 7.84 10.65 -6.66
CA ARG A 14 8.55 11.75 -5.96
C ARG A 14 9.99 11.42 -5.62
N LEU A 15 10.40 10.16 -5.77
CA LEU A 15 11.77 9.74 -5.54
C LEU A 15 12.58 9.98 -6.81
N GLY A 16 13.40 11.03 -6.80
CA GLY A 16 14.28 11.37 -7.93
C GLY A 16 15.44 10.37 -8.10
N SER A 17 16.15 10.51 -9.22
CA SER A 17 17.30 9.65 -9.57
C SER A 17 18.56 9.86 -8.70
N HIS A 18 18.54 10.85 -7.80
CA HIS A 18 19.67 11.21 -6.93
C HIS A 18 19.63 10.48 -5.57
N PHE A 19 18.95 9.34 -5.51
CA PHE A 19 18.86 8.54 -4.30
C PHE A 19 19.43 7.15 -4.54
N GLN A 20 20.36 6.75 -3.66
CA GLN A 20 20.72 5.35 -3.50
C GLN A 20 19.62 4.67 -2.71
N THR A 21 19.13 3.55 -3.23
CA THR A 21 18.02 2.84 -2.62
C THR A 21 18.40 1.43 -2.22
N ARG A 22 17.84 0.97 -1.10
CA ARG A 22 17.95 -0.40 -0.62
C ARG A 22 16.57 -0.94 -0.37
N VAL A 23 16.25 -2.10 -0.93
CA VAL A 23 14.99 -2.80 -0.65
C VAL A 23 15.03 -3.36 0.77
N LEU A 24 14.03 -2.99 1.56
CA LEU A 24 13.82 -3.52 2.92
C LEU A 24 12.86 -4.69 2.91
N LYS A 25 11.78 -4.60 2.12
CA LYS A 25 10.76 -5.62 2.04
C LYS A 25 10.02 -5.55 0.71
N GLU A 26 9.66 -6.70 0.17
CA GLU A 26 8.68 -6.81 -0.91
C GLU A 26 7.31 -7.10 -0.30
N PHE A 27 6.25 -6.55 -0.91
CA PHE A 27 4.88 -6.74 -0.46
C PHE A 27 3.89 -6.57 -1.62
N HIS A 28 2.64 -6.98 -1.40
CA HIS A 28 1.54 -6.76 -2.32
C HIS A 28 0.45 -5.95 -1.64
N ASP A 29 -0.16 -5.04 -2.39
CA ASP A 29 -1.40 -4.44 -1.94
C ASP A 29 -2.54 -5.42 -2.22
N VAL A 30 -3.37 -5.66 -1.21
CA VAL A 30 -4.49 -6.59 -1.26
C VAL A 30 -5.80 -5.88 -0.90
N PHE A 31 -6.85 -6.18 -1.64
CA PHE A 31 -8.18 -5.74 -1.27
C PHE A 31 -8.75 -6.64 -0.19
N VAL A 32 -9.40 -6.04 0.79
CA VAL A 32 -10.02 -6.75 1.91
C VAL A 32 -11.43 -6.24 2.16
N ALA A 33 -12.32 -7.14 2.53
CA ALA A 33 -13.70 -6.82 2.89
C ALA A 33 -14.17 -7.69 4.05
N ASN A 34 -15.11 -7.18 4.82
CA ASN A 34 -15.90 -8.00 5.72
C ASN A 34 -17.07 -8.61 4.91
N THR A 35 -16.99 -9.90 4.62
CA THR A 35 -17.94 -10.62 3.77
C THR A 35 -19.32 -10.80 4.40
N ASP A 36 -19.47 -10.51 5.70
CA ASP A 36 -20.79 -10.48 6.35
C ASP A 36 -21.65 -9.30 5.85
N TYR A 37 -21.02 -8.25 5.36
CA TYR A 37 -21.68 -7.05 4.85
C TYR A 37 -21.76 -6.99 3.32
N PHE A 38 -20.78 -7.61 2.63
CA PHE A 38 -20.68 -7.54 1.17
C PHE A 38 -20.61 -8.94 0.55
N PRO A 39 -21.56 -9.32 -0.32
CA PRO A 39 -21.53 -10.60 -1.04
C PRO A 39 -20.53 -10.56 -2.20
N VAL A 40 -19.30 -10.10 -1.94
CA VAL A 40 -18.24 -10.04 -2.93
C VAL A 40 -17.61 -11.43 -3.12
N HIS A 41 -17.28 -11.76 -4.36
CA HIS A 41 -16.50 -12.97 -4.64
C HIS A 41 -15.10 -12.81 -4.08
N THR A 42 -14.65 -13.78 -3.28
CA THR A 42 -13.34 -13.72 -2.63
C THR A 42 -12.23 -14.36 -3.45
N VAL A 43 -12.60 -15.11 -4.50
CA VAL A 43 -11.68 -15.81 -5.39
C VAL A 43 -11.96 -15.41 -6.84
N GLN A 44 -10.89 -15.13 -7.60
CA GLN A 44 -10.97 -14.68 -8.99
C GLN A 44 -11.81 -13.39 -9.18
N THR A 45 -11.76 -12.50 -8.20
CA THR A 45 -12.43 -11.21 -8.25
C THR A 45 -11.86 -10.34 -9.38
N GLU A 46 -12.70 -9.76 -10.20
CA GLU A 46 -12.24 -8.80 -11.22
C GLU A 46 -12.19 -7.39 -10.64
N LEU A 47 -11.21 -6.56 -11.09
CA LEU A 47 -11.10 -5.16 -10.64
C LEU A 47 -12.39 -4.37 -10.87
N GLN A 48 -13.08 -4.65 -11.97
CA GLN A 48 -14.36 -4.01 -12.29
C GLN A 48 -15.44 -4.35 -11.27
N GLU A 49 -15.46 -5.56 -10.72
CA GLU A 49 -16.43 -6.00 -9.72
C GLU A 49 -16.31 -5.18 -8.43
N LEU A 50 -15.08 -4.81 -8.04
CA LEU A 50 -14.85 -4.00 -6.85
C LEU A 50 -15.55 -2.64 -6.91
N LEU A 51 -15.73 -2.07 -8.11
CA LEU A 51 -16.40 -0.78 -8.30
C LEU A 51 -17.91 -0.81 -8.01
N ASN A 52 -18.49 -1.99 -7.78
CA ASN A 52 -19.88 -2.11 -7.36
C ASN A 52 -20.06 -1.89 -5.83
N TYR A 53 -18.96 -1.73 -5.10
CA TYR A 53 -18.93 -1.59 -3.64
C TYR A 53 -18.26 -0.29 -3.24
N PRO A 54 -18.58 0.26 -2.07
CA PRO A 54 -17.85 1.41 -1.54
C PRO A 54 -16.36 1.08 -1.38
N ILE A 55 -15.49 1.92 -1.93
CA ILE A 55 -14.02 1.77 -1.83
C ILE A 55 -13.47 2.77 -0.82
N LEU A 56 -12.69 2.26 0.13
CA LEU A 56 -11.97 3.04 1.12
C LEU A 56 -10.50 3.15 0.69
N MET A 57 -9.98 4.36 0.58
CA MET A 57 -8.62 4.60 0.12
C MET A 57 -7.84 5.55 1.04
N LEU A 58 -6.54 5.50 0.93
CA LEU A 58 -5.69 6.57 1.44
C LEU A 58 -5.88 7.85 0.61
N SER A 59 -5.51 8.99 1.20
CA SER A 59 -5.58 10.29 0.53
C SER A 59 -4.87 10.27 -0.83
N PRO A 60 -5.27 11.11 -1.79
CA PRO A 60 -4.70 11.13 -3.14
C PRO A 60 -3.20 11.38 -3.19
N LYS A 61 -2.63 11.94 -2.10
CA LYS A 61 -1.19 12.22 -1.98
C LYS A 61 -0.37 10.98 -1.57
N SER A 62 -1.00 9.88 -1.23
CA SER A 62 -0.29 8.65 -0.86
C SER A 62 0.20 7.91 -2.11
N THR A 63 1.38 7.30 -2.03
CA THR A 63 1.93 6.47 -3.11
C THR A 63 1.04 5.26 -3.42
N THR A 64 0.33 4.74 -2.43
CA THR A 64 -0.62 3.64 -2.61
C THR A 64 -1.82 4.08 -3.45
N SER A 65 -2.38 5.28 -3.17
CA SER A 65 -3.50 5.79 -3.96
C SER A 65 -3.11 6.13 -5.39
N GLU A 66 -1.93 6.70 -5.60
CA GLU A 66 -1.37 6.92 -6.95
C GLU A 66 -1.26 5.59 -7.71
N TYR A 67 -0.61 4.60 -7.10
CA TYR A 67 -0.43 3.27 -7.65
C TYR A 67 -1.74 2.57 -8.01
N LEU A 68 -2.74 2.58 -7.11
CA LEU A 68 -4.04 1.98 -7.37
C LEU A 68 -4.80 2.67 -8.51
N ARG A 69 -4.78 4.00 -8.56
CA ARG A 69 -5.41 4.75 -9.66
C ARG A 69 -4.78 4.40 -11.00
N GLU A 70 -3.45 4.25 -11.06
CA GLU A 70 -2.73 3.84 -12.26
C GLU A 70 -3.11 2.41 -12.67
N ALA A 71 -3.19 1.47 -11.71
CA ALA A 71 -3.59 0.10 -11.97
C ALA A 71 -5.02 0.00 -12.55
N PHE A 72 -5.98 0.73 -12.00
CA PHE A 72 -7.34 0.79 -12.54
C PHE A 72 -7.39 1.46 -13.92
N THR A 73 -6.65 2.55 -14.10
CA THR A 73 -6.58 3.25 -15.39
C THR A 73 -6.00 2.37 -16.50
N ALA A 74 -5.02 1.53 -16.19
CA ALA A 74 -4.44 0.57 -17.13
C ALA A 74 -5.49 -0.45 -17.66
N HIS A 75 -6.54 -0.69 -16.87
CA HIS A 75 -7.70 -1.53 -17.27
C HIS A 75 -8.89 -0.73 -17.81
N ASN A 76 -8.69 0.56 -18.14
CA ASN A 76 -9.75 1.51 -18.57
C ASN A 76 -10.86 1.68 -17.51
N LEU A 77 -10.54 1.49 -16.25
CA LEU A 77 -11.45 1.66 -15.12
C LEU A 77 -11.13 2.98 -14.39
N LYS A 78 -12.18 3.60 -13.84
CA LYS A 78 -12.04 4.81 -13.03
C LYS A 78 -12.30 4.47 -11.56
N LEU A 79 -11.25 4.54 -10.75
CA LEU A 79 -11.35 4.32 -9.30
C LEU A 79 -11.80 5.61 -8.61
N LEU A 80 -13.00 5.57 -8.02
CA LEU A 80 -13.57 6.67 -7.24
C LEU A 80 -13.82 6.15 -5.82
N PRO A 81 -13.04 6.60 -4.82
CA PRO A 81 -13.29 6.19 -3.45
C PRO A 81 -14.51 6.90 -2.86
N GLU A 82 -15.24 6.20 -2.01
CA GLU A 82 -16.29 6.77 -1.18
C GLU A 82 -15.73 7.51 0.03
N VAL A 83 -14.60 7.02 0.56
CA VAL A 83 -13.92 7.60 1.73
C VAL A 83 -12.43 7.65 1.48
N GLU A 84 -11.82 8.80 1.79
CA GLU A 84 -10.38 9.00 1.76
C GLU A 84 -9.84 9.31 3.16
N LEU A 85 -8.81 8.59 3.59
CA LEU A 85 -8.22 8.63 4.93
C LEU A 85 -6.71 8.79 4.87
N ASN A 86 -6.09 9.04 6.03
CA ASN A 86 -4.63 9.17 6.14
C ASN A 86 -3.97 8.04 6.94
N SER A 87 -4.72 6.98 7.26
CA SER A 87 -4.24 5.86 8.08
C SER A 87 -4.75 4.53 7.55
N ASN A 88 -3.83 3.58 7.33
CA ASN A 88 -4.19 2.21 6.97
C ASN A 88 -4.94 1.49 8.10
N ASP A 89 -4.58 1.75 9.37
CA ASP A 89 -5.28 1.15 10.51
C ASP A 89 -6.75 1.55 10.51
N LEU A 90 -7.02 2.83 10.25
CA LEU A 90 -8.40 3.32 10.17
C LEU A 90 -9.14 2.74 8.94
N LEU A 91 -8.45 2.54 7.81
CA LEU A 91 -9.04 1.83 6.66
C LEU A 91 -9.50 0.42 7.05
N LEU A 92 -8.65 -0.33 7.76
CA LEU A 92 -8.96 -1.67 8.24
C LEU A 92 -10.13 -1.66 9.22
N ASP A 93 -10.15 -0.72 10.18
CA ASP A 93 -11.23 -0.61 11.16
C ASP A 93 -12.57 -0.32 10.48
N LEU A 94 -12.61 0.58 9.50
CA LEU A 94 -13.82 0.89 8.75
C LEU A 94 -14.27 -0.27 7.86
N ALA A 95 -13.34 -1.01 7.28
CA ALA A 95 -13.65 -2.21 6.51
C ALA A 95 -14.24 -3.32 7.39
N ARG A 96 -13.72 -3.50 8.63
CA ARG A 96 -14.26 -4.48 9.60
C ARG A 96 -15.72 -4.24 9.94
N ILE A 97 -16.12 -3.00 10.11
CA ILE A 97 -17.51 -2.64 10.40
C ILE A 97 -18.40 -2.56 9.15
N GLY A 98 -17.89 -2.98 7.99
CA GLY A 98 -18.67 -3.06 6.76
C GLY A 98 -18.92 -1.73 6.06
N LEU A 99 -18.04 -0.74 6.24
CA LEU A 99 -18.22 0.55 5.57
C LEU A 99 -17.78 0.52 4.10
N GLY A 100 -16.92 -0.43 3.73
CA GLY A 100 -16.44 -0.59 2.36
C GLY A 100 -15.33 -1.62 2.22
N ILE A 101 -14.80 -1.73 1.01
CA ILE A 101 -13.63 -2.52 0.66
C ILE A 101 -12.40 -1.63 0.81
N ALA A 102 -11.39 -2.08 1.56
CA ALA A 102 -10.12 -1.38 1.72
C ALA A 102 -9.01 -2.07 0.92
N CYS A 103 -8.01 -1.29 0.48
CA CYS A 103 -6.78 -1.82 -0.08
C CYS A 103 -5.61 -1.44 0.81
N VAL A 104 -4.88 -2.45 1.29
CA VAL A 104 -3.77 -2.30 2.24
C VAL A 104 -2.62 -3.25 1.88
N PRO A 105 -1.39 -2.97 2.33
CA PRO A 105 -0.29 -3.92 2.24
C PRO A 105 -0.61 -5.24 2.95
N ASP A 106 -0.26 -6.36 2.33
CA ASP A 106 -0.52 -7.72 2.81
C ASP A 106 0.02 -7.99 4.23
N TYR A 107 1.16 -7.39 4.58
CA TYR A 107 1.77 -7.53 5.90
C TYR A 107 0.97 -6.87 7.04
N MET A 108 -0.06 -6.10 6.72
CA MET A 108 -0.94 -5.47 7.73
C MET A 108 -2.09 -6.40 8.16
N LEU A 109 -2.33 -7.47 7.41
CA LEU A 109 -3.38 -8.42 7.74
C LEU A 109 -2.95 -9.30 8.91
N LYS A 110 -3.87 -9.52 9.83
CA LYS A 110 -3.66 -10.40 11.00
C LYS A 110 -4.43 -11.69 10.81
N GLU A 111 -3.91 -12.77 11.38
CA GLU A 111 -4.66 -14.01 11.50
C GLU A 111 -5.95 -13.78 12.32
N ASN A 112 -7.02 -14.42 11.90
CA ASN A 112 -8.36 -14.30 12.53
C ASN A 112 -8.95 -12.88 12.50
N ASP A 113 -8.57 -12.08 11.51
CA ASP A 113 -9.25 -10.82 11.24
C ASP A 113 -10.66 -11.08 10.66
N GLN A 114 -11.60 -10.20 10.95
CA GLN A 114 -12.94 -10.23 10.33
C GLN A 114 -12.90 -9.83 8.85
N LEU A 115 -11.71 -9.57 8.32
CA LEU A 115 -11.48 -9.19 6.94
C LEU A 115 -11.02 -10.38 6.11
N THR A 116 -11.67 -10.57 4.99
CA THR A 116 -11.31 -11.58 4.00
C THR A 116 -10.55 -10.91 2.85
N PRO A 117 -9.32 -11.38 2.53
CA PRO A 117 -8.62 -10.94 1.33
C PRO A 117 -9.38 -11.36 0.08
N LEU A 118 -9.50 -10.44 -0.88
CA LEU A 118 -10.10 -10.68 -2.18
C LEU A 118 -9.00 -11.05 -3.17
N MET A 119 -8.97 -12.30 -3.58
CA MET A 119 -7.99 -12.80 -4.54
C MET A 119 -8.38 -12.36 -5.95
N LEU A 120 -7.67 -11.38 -6.48
CA LEU A 120 -7.90 -10.87 -7.82
C LEU A 120 -7.56 -11.93 -8.87
N LYS A 121 -8.31 -11.96 -9.95
CA LYS A 121 -8.05 -12.78 -11.14
C LYS A 121 -6.71 -12.41 -11.79
N GLU A 122 -6.43 -11.11 -11.84
CA GLU A 122 -5.15 -10.54 -12.24
C GLU A 122 -4.55 -9.82 -11.01
N PRO A 123 -3.58 -10.45 -10.32
CA PRO A 123 -2.99 -9.83 -9.13
C PRO A 123 -2.32 -8.51 -9.45
N LEU A 124 -2.41 -7.56 -8.52
CA LEU A 124 -1.66 -6.32 -8.61
C LEU A 124 -0.15 -6.61 -8.58
N PRO A 125 0.66 -5.88 -9.35
CA PRO A 125 2.12 -6.02 -9.28
C PRO A 125 2.65 -5.83 -7.87
N GLY A 126 3.72 -6.56 -7.53
CA GLY A 126 4.41 -6.39 -6.25
C GLY A 126 5.02 -5.01 -6.11
N ARG A 127 5.11 -4.55 -4.86
CA ARG A 127 5.74 -3.28 -4.49
C ARG A 127 6.86 -3.51 -3.49
N GLN A 128 7.65 -2.48 -3.25
CA GLN A 128 8.79 -2.54 -2.36
C GLN A 128 8.72 -1.43 -1.32
N LEU A 129 9.01 -1.76 -0.08
CA LEU A 129 9.42 -0.82 0.94
C LEU A 129 10.93 -0.63 0.80
N ILE A 130 11.37 0.58 0.63
CA ILE A 130 12.79 0.90 0.43
C ILE A 130 13.28 1.89 1.48
N LEU A 131 14.56 1.80 1.77
CA LEU A 131 15.35 2.85 2.39
C LEU A 131 16.05 3.62 1.28
N ALA A 132 15.94 4.94 1.29
CA ALA A 132 16.57 5.83 0.32
C ALA A 132 17.44 6.87 1.03
N GLN A 133 18.64 7.10 0.48
CA GLN A 133 19.63 8.06 0.93
C GLN A 133 20.02 8.94 -0.26
N HIS A 134 20.14 10.24 -0.07
CA HIS A 134 20.58 11.14 -1.13
C HIS A 134 22.07 10.98 -1.41
N ASP A 135 22.45 10.85 -2.68
CA ASP A 135 23.83 10.56 -3.13
C ASP A 135 24.88 11.57 -2.65
N SER A 136 24.52 12.83 -2.52
CA SER A 136 25.46 13.93 -2.20
C SER A 136 25.45 14.34 -0.73
N LEU A 137 24.65 13.71 0.13
CA LEU A 137 24.60 14.05 1.54
C LEU A 137 25.39 13.04 2.38
N THR A 138 26.26 13.56 3.25
CA THR A 138 26.90 12.77 4.30
C THR A 138 25.87 12.35 5.31
N VAL A 139 25.80 11.07 5.58
CA VAL A 139 24.87 10.49 6.55
C VAL A 139 25.37 10.79 7.96
N SER A 140 24.47 11.12 8.86
CA SER A 140 24.83 11.28 10.27
C SER A 140 25.16 9.92 10.90
N GLN A 141 25.96 9.90 11.98
CA GLN A 141 26.27 8.67 12.72
C GLN A 141 25.00 7.95 13.21
N ALA A 142 23.95 8.69 13.53
CA ALA A 142 22.65 8.11 13.92
C ALA A 142 21.99 7.38 12.76
N ALA A 143 22.03 7.96 11.56
CA ALA A 143 21.50 7.35 10.36
C ALA A 143 22.31 6.11 9.92
N GLU A 144 23.66 6.14 10.04
CA GLU A 144 24.50 4.97 9.80
C GLU A 144 24.12 3.79 10.72
N ARG A 145 23.98 4.05 12.02
CA ARG A 145 23.53 3.05 12.99
C ARG A 145 22.13 2.52 12.68
N PHE A 146 21.22 3.38 12.23
CA PHE A 146 19.88 2.96 11.84
C PHE A 146 19.94 1.99 10.65
N ILE A 147 20.76 2.30 9.63
CA ILE A 147 20.97 1.42 8.47
C ILE A 147 21.53 0.06 8.91
N GLU A 148 22.54 0.05 9.79
CA GLU A 148 23.14 -1.17 10.32
C GLU A 148 22.14 -2.04 11.07
N MET A 149 21.32 -1.44 11.93
CA MET A 149 20.27 -2.15 12.67
C MET A 149 19.24 -2.78 11.72
N PHE A 150 18.78 -2.05 10.71
CA PHE A 150 17.84 -2.60 9.72
C PHE A 150 18.45 -3.73 8.88
N THR A 151 19.76 -3.66 8.63
CA THR A 151 20.48 -4.69 7.86
C THR A 151 20.65 -5.99 8.64
N SER A 152 20.70 -5.92 9.97
CA SER A 152 20.87 -7.08 10.85
C SER A 152 19.56 -7.81 11.19
N ILE A 153 18.41 -7.22 10.88
CA ILE A 153 17.08 -7.78 11.18
C ILE A 153 16.45 -8.45 9.94
N LEU A 154 16.94 -8.15 8.76
CA LEU A 154 16.52 -8.70 7.46
C LEU A 154 17.47 -9.80 6.98
#